data_b5826b04cfe7425af4758f6269925180
#
_entry.id   b5826b04cfe7425af4758f6269925180
#
_cell.length_a   1.000
_cell.length_b   1.000
_cell.length_c   1.000
_cell.angle_alpha   90.00
_cell.angle_beta   90.00
_cell.angle_gamma   90.00
#
_symmetry.space_group_name_H-M   'P 1'
#
loop_
_entity.id
_entity.type
_entity.pdbx_description
1 polymer ?
#
loop_
_entity_poly.entity_id
_entity_poly.type
_entity_poly.pdbx_seq_one_letter_code
_entity_poly.pdbx_strand_id
1 'polypeptide(L)'
;TCALPILIEQTLADMDDAIAQSNLSFRTALGDEPLPFLGDNGKMYRVIQNLVENILKYSLCGTRVYIDAGKENGEIFVTMKNISAYEMNFEAEEMMERFVRGDESRTSEGHGLGLAIASSYTANMGGRMELAADGDLFKVILRFPEAGEDSARGEMHQQ
;
A
#
# COMPACT_ATOMS: atom_id res chain seq x y z
N THR A 1 -15.55 8.76 3.86
CA THR A 1 -15.17 7.43 4.35
C THR A 1 -14.80 6.53 3.19
N CYS A 2 -13.64 5.89 3.26
CA CYS A 2 -13.20 4.95 2.25
C CYS A 2 -13.48 3.53 2.70
N ALA A 3 -13.95 2.67 1.78
CA ALA A 3 -14.11 1.24 2.01
C ALA A 3 -12.93 0.54 1.33
N LEU A 4 -11.98 0.10 2.13
CA LEU A 4 -10.68 -0.34 1.66
C LEU A 4 -10.70 -1.55 0.72
N PRO A 5 -11.42 -2.65 1.02
CA PRO A 5 -11.37 -3.80 0.11
C PRO A 5 -11.88 -3.51 -1.29
N ILE A 6 -12.97 -2.75 -1.40
CA ILE A 6 -13.54 -2.36 -2.69
C ILE A 6 -12.52 -1.55 -3.49
N LEU A 7 -11.85 -0.62 -2.83
CA LEU A 7 -10.88 0.25 -3.48
C LEU A 7 -9.67 -0.53 -3.98
N ILE A 8 -9.20 -1.51 -3.21
CA ILE A 8 -8.12 -2.39 -3.63
C ILE A 8 -8.54 -3.20 -4.85
N GLU A 9 -9.72 -3.81 -4.82
CA GLU A 9 -10.24 -4.62 -5.93
C GLU A 9 -10.38 -3.79 -7.21
N GLN A 10 -10.91 -2.56 -7.09
CA GLN A 10 -11.04 -1.67 -8.24
C GLN A 10 -9.69 -1.29 -8.84
N THR A 11 -8.73 -0.98 -7.98
CA THR A 11 -7.38 -0.62 -8.45
C THR A 11 -6.73 -1.78 -9.18
N LEU A 12 -6.81 -2.99 -8.63
CA LEU A 12 -6.26 -4.18 -9.27
C LEU A 12 -6.94 -4.48 -10.60
N ALA A 13 -8.27 -4.30 -10.67
CA ALA A 13 -9.02 -4.49 -11.92
C ALA A 13 -8.57 -3.50 -12.98
N ASP A 14 -8.36 -2.25 -12.60
CA ASP A 14 -7.89 -1.21 -13.54
C ASP A 14 -6.48 -1.49 -14.05
N MET A 15 -5.68 -2.22 -13.29
CA MET A 15 -4.31 -2.58 -13.64
C MET A 15 -4.17 -4.00 -14.19
N ASP A 16 -5.28 -4.63 -14.52
CA ASP A 16 -5.34 -6.05 -14.90
C ASP A 16 -4.39 -6.39 -16.06
N ASP A 17 -4.33 -5.57 -17.09
CA ASP A 17 -3.45 -5.81 -18.23
C ASP A 17 -1.97 -5.80 -17.82
N ALA A 18 -1.57 -4.83 -17.02
CA ALA A 18 -0.19 -4.73 -16.55
C ALA A 18 0.16 -5.91 -15.65
N ILE A 19 -0.77 -6.31 -14.79
CA ILE A 19 -0.59 -7.46 -13.90
C ILE A 19 -0.46 -8.74 -14.72
N ALA A 20 -1.32 -8.93 -15.72
CA ALA A 20 -1.29 -10.12 -16.58
C ALA A 20 0.04 -10.25 -17.33
N GLN A 21 0.61 -9.12 -17.77
CA GLN A 21 1.88 -9.11 -18.49
C GLN A 21 3.11 -9.28 -17.61
N SER A 22 2.96 -9.09 -16.30
CA SER A 22 4.09 -9.07 -15.36
C SER A 22 4.66 -10.44 -15.03
N ASN A 23 3.91 -11.51 -15.30
CA ASN A 23 4.24 -12.87 -14.88
C ASN A 23 4.33 -13.01 -13.35
N LEU A 24 3.58 -12.19 -12.63
CA LEU A 24 3.42 -12.27 -11.17
C LEU A 24 2.04 -12.83 -10.85
N SER A 25 1.96 -13.61 -9.78
CA SER A 25 0.69 -14.18 -9.33
C SER A 25 0.22 -13.44 -8.08
N PHE A 26 -0.85 -12.67 -8.21
CA PHE A 26 -1.42 -11.93 -7.08
C PHE A 26 -2.37 -12.80 -6.28
N ARG A 27 -2.19 -12.80 -4.97
CA ARG A 27 -3.05 -13.48 -4.01
C ARG A 27 -3.60 -12.45 -3.04
N THR A 28 -4.91 -12.31 -2.98
CA THR A 28 -5.55 -11.33 -2.11
C THR A 28 -6.31 -12.02 -0.99
N ALA A 29 -6.26 -11.44 0.20
CA ALA A 29 -7.02 -11.87 1.36
C ALA A 29 -7.57 -10.61 2.03
N LEU A 30 -8.71 -10.13 1.53
CA LEU A 30 -9.29 -8.85 1.92
C LEU A 30 -10.42 -8.99 2.94
N GLY A 31 -10.89 -10.22 3.18
CA GLY A 31 -12.00 -10.47 4.09
C GLY A 31 -13.33 -9.94 3.56
N ASP A 32 -14.35 -10.03 4.40
CA ASP A 32 -15.71 -9.63 4.05
C ASP A 32 -16.15 -8.31 4.69
N GLU A 33 -15.33 -7.76 5.58
CA GLU A 33 -15.66 -6.52 6.26
C GLU A 33 -15.34 -5.30 5.40
N PRO A 34 -16.12 -4.21 5.51
CA PRO A 34 -15.88 -3.03 4.67
C PRO A 34 -14.62 -2.24 5.02
N LEU A 35 -14.06 -2.42 6.22
CA LEU A 35 -12.85 -1.76 6.69
C LEU A 35 -12.86 -0.25 6.42
N PRO A 36 -13.82 0.50 7.02
CA PRO A 36 -13.94 1.92 6.73
C PRO A 36 -12.89 2.75 7.48
N PHE A 37 -12.36 3.74 6.80
CA PHE A 37 -11.49 4.74 7.42
C PHE A 37 -11.77 6.10 6.83
N LEU A 38 -11.38 7.16 7.52
CA LEU A 38 -11.54 8.53 7.02
C LEU A 38 -10.41 8.84 6.07
N GLY A 39 -10.76 9.05 4.81
CA GLY A 39 -9.78 9.34 3.78
C GLY A 39 -10.43 9.82 2.50
N ASP A 40 -9.61 10.10 1.53
CA ASP A 40 -10.00 10.52 0.20
C ASP A 40 -9.85 9.35 -0.76
N ASN A 41 -10.94 8.97 -1.44
CA ASN A 41 -10.93 7.84 -2.36
C ASN A 41 -9.90 8.00 -3.48
N GLY A 42 -9.78 9.20 -4.03
CA GLY A 42 -8.81 9.47 -5.09
C GLY A 42 -7.37 9.33 -4.61
N LYS A 43 -7.07 9.85 -3.43
CA LYS A 43 -5.73 9.72 -2.86
C LYS A 43 -5.41 8.28 -2.51
N MET A 44 -6.36 7.56 -1.92
CA MET A 44 -6.13 6.15 -1.57
C MET A 44 -5.97 5.28 -2.82
N TYR A 45 -6.76 5.54 -3.84
CA TYR A 45 -6.59 4.89 -5.14
C TYR A 45 -5.15 5.09 -5.64
N ARG A 46 -4.65 6.31 -5.57
CA ARG A 46 -3.31 6.66 -6.02
C ARG A 46 -2.24 5.96 -5.18
N VAL A 47 -2.46 5.85 -3.87
CA VAL A 47 -1.55 5.10 -2.99
C VAL A 47 -1.45 3.65 -3.43
N ILE A 48 -2.59 2.98 -3.60
CA ILE A 48 -2.63 1.57 -3.99
C ILE A 48 -2.00 1.40 -5.38
N GLN A 49 -2.35 2.26 -6.32
CA GLN A 49 -1.78 2.22 -7.67
C GLN A 49 -0.26 2.35 -7.63
N ASN A 50 0.25 3.31 -6.87
CA ASN A 50 1.68 3.53 -6.74
C ASN A 50 2.40 2.31 -6.15
N LEU A 51 1.80 1.70 -5.12
CA LEU A 51 2.38 0.50 -4.50
C LEU A 51 2.37 -0.69 -5.45
N VAL A 52 1.29 -0.88 -6.21
CA VAL A 52 1.21 -1.98 -7.18
C VAL A 52 2.18 -1.76 -8.33
N GLU A 53 2.28 -0.53 -8.86
CA GLU A 53 3.27 -0.20 -9.89
C GLU A 53 4.69 -0.51 -9.41
N ASN A 54 4.98 -0.19 -8.16
CA ASN A 54 6.26 -0.49 -7.55
C ASN A 54 6.54 -2.00 -7.50
N ILE A 55 5.52 -2.78 -7.12
CA ILE A 55 5.60 -4.24 -7.11
C ILE A 55 5.87 -4.77 -8.52
N LEU A 56 5.15 -4.29 -9.51
CA LEU A 56 5.33 -4.74 -10.90
C LEU A 56 6.72 -4.45 -11.41
N LYS A 57 7.30 -3.34 -11.00
CA LYS A 57 8.61 -2.88 -11.48
C LYS A 57 9.78 -3.60 -10.82
N TYR A 58 9.67 -3.94 -9.54
CA TYR A 58 10.82 -4.40 -8.76
C TYR A 58 10.75 -5.85 -8.31
N SER A 59 9.65 -6.56 -8.57
CA SER A 59 9.52 -7.95 -8.15
C SER A 59 10.27 -8.92 -9.06
N LEU A 60 10.73 -10.00 -8.47
CA LEU A 60 11.32 -11.10 -9.21
C LEU A 60 10.24 -11.78 -10.05
N CYS A 61 10.50 -11.95 -11.34
CA CYS A 61 9.55 -12.55 -12.28
C CYS A 61 9.17 -13.98 -11.85
N GLY A 62 7.91 -14.34 -12.03
CA GLY A 62 7.42 -15.68 -11.72
C GLY A 62 7.11 -15.92 -10.25
N THR A 63 7.10 -14.89 -9.43
CA THR A 63 6.83 -15.04 -7.99
C THR A 63 5.41 -14.59 -7.64
N ARG A 64 5.04 -14.77 -6.37
CA ARG A 64 3.72 -14.40 -5.87
C ARG A 64 3.77 -13.05 -5.15
N VAL A 65 2.67 -12.32 -5.26
CA VAL A 65 2.44 -11.09 -4.53
C VAL A 65 1.24 -11.31 -3.61
N TYR A 66 1.37 -10.95 -2.35
CA TYR A 66 0.30 -11.12 -1.37
C TYR A 66 -0.20 -9.74 -0.93
N ILE A 67 -1.51 -9.55 -1.02
CA ILE A 67 -2.18 -8.35 -0.54
C ILE A 67 -3.23 -8.77 0.48
N ASP A 68 -3.02 -8.36 1.72
CA ASP A 68 -3.91 -8.69 2.83
C ASP A 68 -4.46 -7.40 3.43
N ALA A 69 -5.69 -7.43 3.89
CA ALA A 69 -6.31 -6.31 4.59
C ALA A 69 -7.13 -6.83 5.75
N GLY A 70 -7.21 -6.05 6.82
CA GLY A 70 -7.97 -6.44 8.00
C GLY A 70 -7.95 -5.36 9.06
N LYS A 71 -8.43 -5.74 10.26
CA LYS A 71 -8.42 -4.88 11.44
C LYS A 71 -7.56 -5.49 12.53
N GLU A 72 -6.83 -4.63 13.23
CA GLU A 72 -5.98 -5.04 14.34
C GLU A 72 -5.81 -3.87 15.30
N ASN A 73 -6.19 -4.08 16.57
CA ASN A 73 -6.00 -3.06 17.63
C ASN A 73 -6.59 -1.69 17.30
N GLY A 74 -7.80 -1.66 16.74
CA GLY A 74 -8.50 -0.41 16.42
C GLY A 74 -7.99 0.26 15.14
N GLU A 75 -7.09 -0.39 14.43
CA GLU A 75 -6.57 0.11 13.18
C GLU A 75 -6.97 -0.80 12.02
N ILE A 76 -7.13 -0.19 10.85
CA ILE A 76 -7.28 -0.92 9.60
C ILE A 76 -5.90 -0.99 8.97
N PHE A 77 -5.54 -2.17 8.48
CA PHE A 77 -4.25 -2.35 7.80
C PHE A 77 -4.39 -2.92 6.41
N VAL A 78 -3.45 -2.57 5.56
CA VAL A 78 -3.18 -3.23 4.27
C VAL A 78 -1.71 -3.64 4.29
N THR A 79 -1.45 -4.90 3.97
CA THR A 79 -0.09 -5.40 3.81
C THR A 79 0.10 -5.87 2.38
N MET A 80 1.18 -5.42 1.74
CA MET A 80 1.57 -5.90 0.42
C MET A 80 2.96 -6.49 0.51
N LYS A 81 3.09 -7.76 0.11
CA LYS A 81 4.35 -8.50 0.16
C LYS A 81 4.73 -8.97 -1.23
N ASN A 82 5.99 -8.78 -1.58
CA ASN A 82 6.52 -9.28 -2.85
C ASN A 82 7.96 -9.75 -2.68
N ILE A 83 8.41 -10.58 -3.61
CA ILE A 83 9.80 -11.02 -3.65
C ILE A 83 10.57 -10.06 -4.55
N SER A 84 11.53 -9.35 -3.97
CA SER A 84 12.32 -8.36 -4.70
C SER A 84 13.31 -9.04 -5.65
N ALA A 85 13.47 -8.47 -6.83
CA ALA A 85 14.53 -8.89 -7.75
C ALA A 85 15.91 -8.38 -7.31
N TYR A 86 15.95 -7.55 -6.28
CA TYR A 86 17.16 -6.93 -5.75
C TYR A 86 17.31 -7.25 -4.27
N GLU A 87 18.54 -7.30 -3.79
CA GLU A 87 18.77 -7.53 -2.37
C GLU A 87 18.20 -6.41 -1.52
N MET A 88 17.49 -6.78 -0.45
CA MET A 88 16.82 -5.84 0.45
C MET A 88 17.37 -5.98 1.87
N ASN A 89 18.70 -5.90 2.01
CA ASN A 89 19.39 -6.07 3.30
C ASN A 89 19.45 -4.76 4.08
N PHE A 90 18.31 -4.12 4.29
CA PHE A 90 18.24 -2.85 4.99
C PHE A 90 17.36 -2.98 6.23
N GLU A 91 17.74 -2.26 7.29
CA GLU A 91 16.85 -2.10 8.43
C GLU A 91 15.67 -1.21 8.04
N ALA A 92 14.55 -1.35 8.77
CA ALA A 92 13.33 -0.62 8.43
C ALA A 92 13.53 0.89 8.31
N GLU A 93 14.28 1.47 9.26
CA GLU A 93 14.54 2.91 9.25
C GLU A 93 15.42 3.32 8.06
N GLU A 94 16.40 2.50 7.73
CA GLU A 94 17.27 2.73 6.57
C GLU A 94 16.47 2.67 5.26
N MET A 95 15.50 1.75 5.17
CA MET A 95 14.62 1.66 4.02
C MET A 95 13.74 2.90 3.89
N MET A 96 13.22 3.42 5.00
CA MET A 96 12.43 4.64 4.97
C MET A 96 13.26 5.82 4.44
N GLU A 97 14.50 5.95 4.90
CA GLU A 97 15.39 7.00 4.40
C GLU A 97 15.70 6.85 2.92
N ARG A 98 16.02 5.64 2.49
CA ARG A 98 16.47 5.38 1.14
C ARG A 98 15.35 5.43 0.10
N PHE A 99 14.20 4.84 0.42
CA PHE A 99 13.14 4.62 -0.56
C PHE A 99 11.95 5.57 -0.44
N VAL A 100 11.82 6.25 0.69
CA VAL A 100 10.70 7.14 0.95
C VAL A 100 11.17 8.60 1.08
N ARG A 101 12.04 8.89 2.05
CA ARG A 101 12.50 10.24 2.35
C ARG A 101 13.70 10.65 1.51
N GLY A 102 14.41 9.68 1.02
CA GLY A 102 15.57 9.93 0.19
C GLY A 102 15.13 10.36 -1.17
N ASP A 103 15.25 11.42 -1.40
CA ASP A 103 14.99 12.43 -2.31
C ASP A 103 14.74 12.11 -3.77
N GLU A 104 14.34 13.12 -4.43
CA GLU A 104 13.98 13.18 -5.83
C GLU A 104 15.11 12.80 -6.79
N SER A 105 16.35 12.91 -6.38
CA SER A 105 17.48 12.61 -7.26
C SER A 105 17.59 11.14 -7.62
N ARG A 106 16.89 10.28 -6.91
CA ARG A 106 16.93 8.83 -7.16
C ARG A 106 15.92 8.34 -8.16
N THR A 107 14.98 9.17 -8.55
CA THR A 107 13.93 8.76 -9.46
C THR A 107 14.45 8.45 -10.85
N SER A 108 15.60 9.02 -11.23
CA SER A 108 16.15 8.82 -12.56
C SER A 108 16.93 7.53 -12.73
N GLU A 109 17.40 6.92 -11.65
CA GLU A 109 18.33 5.79 -11.75
C GLU A 109 17.69 4.43 -11.43
N GLY A 110 16.45 4.40 -11.03
CA GLY A 110 15.75 3.16 -10.73
C GLY A 110 16.21 2.44 -9.48
N HIS A 111 17.00 3.08 -8.63
CA HIS A 111 17.47 2.50 -7.38
C HIS A 111 16.59 2.84 -6.20
N GLY A 112 15.70 3.82 -6.35
CA GLY A 112 14.69 4.15 -5.36
C GLY A 112 13.38 3.46 -5.70
N LEU A 113 12.56 3.16 -4.70
CA LEU A 113 11.28 2.48 -4.91
C LEU A 113 10.13 3.46 -5.23
N GLY A 114 10.38 4.78 -5.18
CA GLY A 114 9.37 5.78 -5.53
C GLY A 114 8.17 5.81 -4.61
N LEU A 115 8.35 5.47 -3.34
CA LEU A 115 7.24 5.36 -2.38
C LEU A 115 6.87 6.67 -1.69
N ALA A 116 7.54 7.77 -2.05
CA ALA A 116 7.32 9.05 -1.38
C ALA A 116 5.89 9.55 -1.50
N ILE A 117 5.28 9.41 -2.68
CA ILE A 117 3.90 9.84 -2.91
C ILE A 117 2.94 9.00 -2.06
N ALA A 118 3.12 7.68 -2.05
CA ALA A 118 2.29 6.80 -1.24
C ALA A 118 2.38 7.14 0.23
N SER A 119 3.59 7.38 0.74
CA SER A 119 3.81 7.74 2.13
C SER A 119 3.17 9.08 2.48
N SER A 120 3.36 10.08 1.62
CA SER A 120 2.81 11.42 1.82
C SER A 120 1.28 11.41 1.86
N TYR A 121 0.65 10.75 0.90
CA TYR A 121 -0.81 10.66 0.86
C TYR A 121 -1.37 9.87 2.04
N THR A 122 -0.69 8.80 2.44
CA THR A 122 -1.07 8.01 3.61
C THR A 122 -1.05 8.88 4.87
N ALA A 123 0.01 9.65 5.06
CA ALA A 123 0.12 10.56 6.21
C ALA A 123 -0.95 11.64 6.18
N ASN A 124 -1.24 12.19 5.00
CA ASN A 124 -2.30 13.20 4.84
C ASN A 124 -3.67 12.68 5.24
N MET A 125 -3.89 11.38 5.15
CA MET A 125 -5.16 10.75 5.55
C MET A 125 -5.12 10.22 6.98
N GLY A 126 -4.13 10.62 7.78
CA GLY A 126 -4.03 10.22 9.18
C GLY A 126 -3.47 8.81 9.39
N GLY A 127 -2.95 8.20 8.36
CA GLY A 127 -2.34 6.88 8.44
C GLY A 127 -0.82 6.93 8.51
N ARG A 128 -0.21 5.76 8.50
CA ARG A 128 1.23 5.64 8.45
C ARG A 128 1.64 4.46 7.56
N MET A 129 2.81 4.58 6.95
CA MET A 129 3.39 3.54 6.11
C MET A 129 4.64 2.99 6.77
N GLU A 130 4.72 1.67 6.86
CA GLU A 130 5.87 0.96 7.40
C GLU A 130 6.46 0.08 6.32
N LEU A 131 7.79 -0.06 6.33
CA LEU A 131 8.51 -0.94 5.42
C LEU A 131 9.22 -2.01 6.23
N ALA A 132 9.27 -3.22 5.70
CA ALA A 132 10.01 -4.32 6.30
C ALA A 132 10.60 -5.19 5.20
N ALA A 133 11.69 -5.87 5.51
CA ALA A 133 12.31 -6.83 4.61
C ALA A 133 12.86 -8.01 5.40
N ASP A 134 12.71 -9.18 4.82
CA ASP A 134 13.28 -10.41 5.35
C ASP A 134 13.89 -11.15 4.16
N GLY A 135 15.20 -11.02 4.00
CA GLY A 135 15.84 -11.43 2.76
C GLY A 135 15.28 -10.64 1.59
N ASP A 136 14.83 -11.35 0.57
CA ASP A 136 14.24 -10.73 -0.62
C ASP A 136 12.73 -10.50 -0.47
N LEU A 137 12.14 -10.90 0.63
CA LEU A 137 10.74 -10.61 0.92
C LEU A 137 10.59 -9.18 1.39
N PHE A 138 9.99 -8.35 0.56
CA PHE A 138 9.74 -6.94 0.86
C PHE A 138 8.28 -6.74 1.22
N LYS A 139 8.03 -5.94 2.25
CA LYS A 139 6.69 -5.73 2.77
C LYS A 139 6.43 -4.25 2.99
N VAL A 140 5.27 -3.80 2.52
CA VAL A 140 4.74 -2.46 2.83
C VAL A 140 3.48 -2.65 3.66
N ILE A 141 3.38 -1.95 4.78
CA ILE A 141 2.20 -2.00 5.64
C ILE A 141 1.64 -0.58 5.75
N LEU A 142 0.36 -0.43 5.44
CA LEU A 142 -0.38 0.81 5.65
C LEU A 142 -1.31 0.60 6.83
N ARG A 143 -1.38 1.59 7.75
CA ARG A 143 -2.27 1.55 8.89
C ARG A 143 -3.05 2.85 8.99
N PHE A 144 -4.34 2.74 9.24
CA PHE A 144 -5.25 3.87 9.40
C PHE A 144 -6.12 3.65 10.62
N PRO A 145 -6.45 4.69 11.40
CA PRO A 145 -7.46 4.55 12.44
C PRO A 145 -8.79 4.11 11.82
N GLU A 146 -9.45 3.14 12.44
CA GLU A 146 -10.77 2.73 11.98
C GLU A 146 -11.77 3.88 12.18
N ALA A 147 -12.63 4.13 11.17
CA ALA A 147 -13.71 5.09 11.31
C ALA A 147 -14.76 4.50 12.23
N GLY A 148 -14.96 5.09 13.43
CA GLY A 148 -15.94 4.65 14.37
C GLY A 148 -17.35 5.05 13.95
N GLU A 149 -18.35 4.39 14.55
CA GLU A 149 -19.75 4.74 14.32
C GLU A 149 -20.06 6.18 14.70
N ASP A 150 -19.40 6.69 15.72
CA ASP A 150 -19.58 8.07 16.16
C ASP A 150 -19.08 9.08 15.14
N SER A 151 -18.01 8.77 14.43
CA SER A 151 -17.49 9.63 13.37
C SER A 151 -18.45 9.68 12.20
N ALA A 152 -19.04 8.55 11.83
CA ALA A 152 -20.03 8.49 10.78
C ALA A 152 -21.30 9.25 11.14
N ARG A 153 -21.74 9.18 12.40
CA ARG A 153 -22.89 9.93 12.90
C ARG A 153 -22.62 11.43 12.94
N GLY A 154 -21.42 11.81 13.32
CA GLY A 154 -21.01 13.21 13.34
C GLY A 154 -21.08 13.86 11.95
N GLU A 155 -20.67 13.16 10.93
CA GLU A 155 -20.76 13.64 9.55
C GLU A 155 -22.21 13.77 9.08
N MET A 156 -23.08 12.84 9.50
CA MET A 156 -24.50 12.89 9.14
C MET A 156 -25.25 14.02 9.85
N HIS A 157 -24.81 14.43 11.04
CA HIS A 157 -25.45 15.50 11.79
C HIS A 157 -25.01 16.91 11.39
N GLN A 158 -23.94 17.03 10.61
CA GLN A 158 -23.46 18.32 10.13
C GLN A 158 -24.14 18.76 8.83
N GLN A 159 -25.02 17.95 8.30
CA GLN A 159 -25.84 18.31 7.16
C GLN A 159 -27.18 18.84 7.62
#